data_7ff982046b993db5e685f7ebbfe24d4a
#
_entry.id   7ff982046b993db5e685f7ebbfe24d4a
#
_cell.length_a   1.000
_cell.length_b   1.000
_cell.length_c   1.000
_cell.angle_alpha   90.00
_cell.angle_beta   90.00
_cell.angle_gamma   90.00
#
_symmetry.space_group_name_H-M   'P 1'
#
loop_
_entity.id
_entity.type
_entity.pdbx_description
1 polymer ?
#
loop_
_entity_poly.entity_id
_entity_poly.type
_entity_poly.pdbx_seq_one_letter_code
_entity_poly.pdbx_strand_id
1 'polypeptide(L)'
;MKRLNHRLLLVLIAIAASGSLPLFAQRVRASVQDELPAFSRIVLGGEFSLDVRYGKQYRARMAVEELFGDYVQFAVADSTLTVSIDERKVPGEVRKLFKGKDSRSPEFRIEVTMPETLRELALDGHAVLNSVEDLVYDGSSLSVRLSDNARIASVAFSADRIRLSLDRKADATLSVACDSLFVEQAGASNLDVTHRSAASTFAVGGSATLLVKGETGLLKLDAKGFSKSILNGQAPVARFQIGTSSQVNAVSLENARTFAEVAGLNSSLTTAATDELTVDLGTGATVYFLNDPTIRVLYLKNASLIPYDRK
;
A
#
# COMPACT_ATOMS: atom_id res chain seq x y z
N MET A 1 26.05 -39.04 -8.72
CA MET A 1 25.67 -38.78 -7.31
C MET A 1 26.75 -37.96 -6.67
N LYS A 2 26.56 -36.61 -6.61
CA LYS A 2 27.43 -35.69 -5.88
C LYS A 2 26.60 -35.11 -4.72
N ARG A 3 27.02 -35.40 -3.50
CA ARG A 3 26.37 -34.89 -2.29
C ARG A 3 26.70 -33.42 -2.13
N LEU A 4 25.66 -32.58 -2.08
CA LEU A 4 25.75 -31.15 -1.82
C LEU A 4 25.94 -30.98 -0.29
N ASN A 5 27.13 -30.54 0.12
CA ASN A 5 27.41 -30.22 1.52
C ASN A 5 26.87 -28.84 1.86
N HIS A 6 25.78 -28.78 2.58
CA HIS A 6 25.29 -27.54 3.18
C HIS A 6 26.17 -27.20 4.39
N ARG A 7 27.03 -26.20 4.27
CA ARG A 7 27.72 -25.60 5.42
C ARG A 7 26.81 -24.54 6.05
N LEU A 8 26.18 -24.93 7.14
CA LEU A 8 25.45 -24.03 8.04
C LEU A 8 26.49 -23.25 8.85
N LEU A 9 26.63 -21.96 8.59
CA LEU A 9 27.49 -21.09 9.44
C LEU A 9 26.61 -20.49 10.53
N LEU A 10 26.72 -21.05 11.75
CA LEU A 10 26.09 -20.53 12.96
C LEU A 10 27.01 -19.49 13.59
N VAL A 11 26.61 -18.21 13.55
CA VAL A 11 27.30 -17.15 14.29
C VAL A 11 26.49 -16.84 15.54
N LEU A 12 27.00 -17.27 16.69
CA LEU A 12 26.47 -16.93 18.01
C LEU A 12 27.15 -15.63 18.47
N ILE A 13 26.40 -14.55 18.58
CA ILE A 13 26.85 -13.30 19.23
C ILE A 13 26.28 -13.32 20.66
N ALA A 14 27.11 -13.60 21.64
CA ALA A 14 26.80 -13.45 23.06
C ALA A 14 27.31 -12.09 23.53
N ILE A 15 26.42 -11.19 23.92
CA ILE A 15 26.79 -9.98 24.68
C ILE A 15 26.47 -10.22 26.15
N ALA A 16 27.51 -10.32 26.98
CA ALA A 16 27.39 -10.40 28.42
C ALA A 16 27.43 -9.00 29.03
N ALA A 17 26.35 -8.57 29.69
CA ALA A 17 26.36 -7.44 30.63
C ALA A 17 25.72 -7.85 31.95
N SER A 18 26.49 -7.71 33.00
CA SER A 18 26.22 -8.08 34.41
C SER A 18 25.18 -7.10 35.02
N GLY A 19 24.08 -7.65 35.50
CA GLY A 19 23.07 -6.98 36.28
C GLY A 19 21.85 -7.86 36.49
N SER A 20 21.62 -8.32 37.72
CA SER A 20 20.63 -9.33 38.10
C SER A 20 19.18 -8.83 38.01
N LEU A 21 18.60 -8.93 36.84
CA LEU A 21 17.18 -9.10 36.55
C LEU A 21 17.07 -10.34 35.67
N PRO A 22 16.00 -11.14 35.67
CA PRO A 22 15.86 -12.20 34.69
C PRO A 22 15.66 -11.54 33.31
N LEU A 23 16.78 -11.21 32.67
CA LEU A 23 16.82 -10.90 31.26
C LEU A 23 16.44 -12.19 30.54
N PHE A 24 15.22 -12.31 30.07
CA PHE A 24 14.91 -13.16 28.94
C PHE A 24 15.68 -12.53 27.74
N ALA A 25 16.93 -12.95 27.59
CA ALA A 25 17.75 -12.56 26.46
C ALA A 25 16.96 -12.90 25.18
N GLN A 26 16.74 -11.92 24.35
CA GLN A 26 16.08 -12.12 23.05
C GLN A 26 16.95 -13.09 22.26
N ARG A 27 16.48 -14.31 22.08
CA ARG A 27 17.15 -15.29 21.24
C ARG A 27 16.58 -15.20 19.84
N VAL A 28 17.30 -14.50 18.99
CA VAL A 28 16.96 -14.36 17.58
C VAL A 28 17.80 -15.36 16.79
N ARG A 29 17.14 -16.19 16.03
CA ARG A 29 17.77 -17.07 15.07
C ARG A 29 17.97 -16.29 13.77
N ALA A 30 19.23 -15.98 13.46
CA ALA A 30 19.60 -15.41 12.18
C ALA A 30 19.89 -16.53 11.17
N SER A 31 19.35 -16.43 9.97
CA SER A 31 19.64 -17.32 8.86
C SER A 31 19.94 -16.49 7.59
N VAL A 32 20.88 -17.00 6.79
CA VAL A 32 21.24 -16.40 5.51
C VAL A 32 21.05 -17.44 4.44
N GLN A 33 20.30 -17.11 3.41
CA GLN A 33 20.11 -17.90 2.21
C GLN A 33 20.81 -17.19 1.06
N ASP A 34 21.98 -17.66 0.68
CA ASP A 34 22.73 -17.17 -0.46
C ASP A 34 22.38 -17.98 -1.72
N GLU A 35 22.53 -17.37 -2.89
CA GLU A 35 22.33 -18.03 -4.18
C GLU A 35 20.92 -18.64 -4.36
N LEU A 36 19.90 -17.83 -4.03
CA LEU A 36 18.52 -18.23 -4.26
C LEU A 36 18.22 -18.31 -5.77
N PRO A 37 17.27 -19.18 -6.18
CA PRO A 37 16.72 -19.11 -7.53
C PRO A 37 16.18 -17.72 -7.85
N ALA A 38 16.19 -17.33 -9.13
CA ALA A 38 15.71 -16.04 -9.57
C ALA A 38 14.21 -15.85 -9.23
N PHE A 39 13.86 -14.67 -8.74
CA PHE A 39 12.48 -14.27 -8.49
C PHE A 39 12.30 -12.77 -8.79
N SER A 40 11.10 -12.42 -9.21
CA SER A 40 10.67 -11.04 -9.42
C SER A 40 9.41 -10.71 -8.61
N ARG A 41 8.93 -11.68 -7.83
CA ARG A 41 7.74 -11.54 -6.98
C ARG A 41 8.09 -11.88 -5.54
N ILE A 42 7.53 -11.11 -4.59
CA ILE A 42 7.69 -11.34 -3.16
C ILE A 42 6.30 -11.41 -2.53
N VAL A 43 6.04 -12.49 -1.80
CA VAL A 43 4.82 -12.68 -1.01
C VAL A 43 5.23 -12.83 0.44
N LEU A 44 4.77 -11.92 1.27
CA LEU A 44 5.11 -11.87 2.69
C LEU A 44 3.85 -11.93 3.53
N GLY A 45 3.75 -12.91 4.44
CA GLY A 45 2.62 -13.09 5.34
C GLY A 45 3.03 -13.07 6.81
N GLY A 46 2.08 -12.82 7.70
CA GLY A 46 2.30 -12.77 9.15
C GLY A 46 2.84 -11.43 9.64
N GLU A 47 3.77 -11.42 10.59
CA GLU A 47 4.29 -10.20 11.24
C GLU A 47 5.66 -9.76 10.72
N PHE A 48 6.08 -10.21 9.55
CA PHE A 48 7.40 -9.90 9.02
C PHE A 48 7.55 -8.43 8.61
N SER A 49 8.71 -7.85 8.97
CA SER A 49 9.20 -6.61 8.40
C SER A 49 10.19 -6.91 7.26
N LEU A 50 10.00 -6.25 6.11
CA LEU A 50 10.74 -6.46 4.87
C LEU A 50 11.56 -5.22 4.52
N ASP A 51 12.82 -5.44 4.21
CA ASP A 51 13.69 -4.50 3.52
C ASP A 51 14.10 -5.12 2.17
N VAL A 52 13.97 -4.39 1.07
CA VAL A 52 14.35 -4.85 -0.28
C VAL A 52 15.48 -3.97 -0.80
N ARG A 53 16.52 -4.59 -1.34
CA ARG A 53 17.68 -3.88 -1.88
C ARG A 53 18.11 -4.43 -3.23
N TYR A 54 18.68 -3.57 -4.06
CA TYR A 54 19.39 -4.02 -5.23
C TYR A 54 20.73 -4.67 -4.86
N GLY A 55 21.14 -5.70 -5.62
CA GLY A 55 22.43 -6.33 -5.46
C GLY A 55 22.72 -7.32 -6.58
N LYS A 56 23.93 -7.87 -6.60
CA LYS A 56 24.38 -8.73 -7.70
C LYS A 56 23.83 -10.16 -7.67
N GLN A 57 23.24 -10.58 -6.56
CA GLN A 57 22.78 -11.96 -6.34
C GLN A 57 21.46 -11.97 -5.61
N TYR A 58 20.68 -13.01 -5.84
CA TYR A 58 19.47 -13.26 -5.05
C TYR A 58 19.85 -13.81 -3.67
N ARG A 59 19.53 -13.07 -2.65
CA ARG A 59 19.85 -13.38 -1.27
C ARG A 59 18.71 -12.99 -0.34
N ALA A 60 18.48 -13.76 0.70
CA ALA A 60 17.63 -13.38 1.82
C ALA A 60 18.35 -13.57 3.14
N ARG A 61 18.25 -12.58 4.02
CA ARG A 61 18.68 -12.65 5.42
C ARG A 61 17.45 -12.53 6.29
N MET A 62 17.25 -13.51 7.15
CA MET A 62 16.13 -13.51 8.09
C MET A 62 16.66 -13.45 9.53
N ALA A 63 15.97 -12.67 10.35
CA ALA A 63 16.10 -12.66 11.80
C ALA A 63 14.73 -12.98 12.39
N VAL A 64 14.61 -14.11 13.04
CA VAL A 64 13.34 -14.61 13.55
C VAL A 64 13.51 -15.00 15.03
N GLU A 65 12.54 -14.66 15.87
CA GLU A 65 12.47 -15.14 17.25
C GLU A 65 12.64 -16.65 17.28
N GLU A 66 13.60 -17.17 18.07
CA GLU A 66 14.01 -18.58 18.07
C GLU A 66 12.83 -19.55 18.23
N LEU A 67 11.87 -19.19 19.08
CA LEU A 67 10.69 -20.02 19.36
C LEU A 67 9.74 -20.16 18.16
N PHE A 68 9.88 -19.33 17.14
CA PHE A 68 9.07 -19.37 15.92
C PHE A 68 9.83 -19.96 14.73
N GLY A 69 11.13 -20.18 14.85
CA GLY A 69 12.00 -20.57 13.73
C GLY A 69 11.53 -21.80 12.97
N ASP A 70 10.99 -22.79 13.65
CA ASP A 70 10.53 -24.06 13.03
C ASP A 70 9.17 -23.93 12.33
N TYR A 71 8.48 -22.82 12.51
CA TYR A 71 7.17 -22.53 11.91
C TYR A 71 7.24 -21.57 10.73
N VAL A 72 8.43 -21.07 10.42
CA VAL A 72 8.67 -20.21 9.26
C VAL A 72 8.62 -21.05 8.00
N GLN A 73 7.83 -20.61 7.05
CA GLN A 73 7.80 -21.13 5.69
C GLN A 73 8.61 -20.18 4.83
N PHE A 74 9.62 -20.71 4.15
CA PHE A 74 10.48 -19.98 3.22
C PHE A 74 10.66 -20.82 1.97
N ALA A 75 10.25 -20.28 0.83
CA ALA A 75 10.37 -20.98 -0.45
C ALA A 75 10.54 -19.99 -1.60
N VAL A 76 11.31 -20.40 -2.63
CA VAL A 76 11.32 -19.75 -3.93
C VAL A 76 10.79 -20.75 -4.95
N ALA A 77 9.65 -20.45 -5.54
CA ALA A 77 9.01 -21.26 -6.58
C ALA A 77 8.32 -20.35 -7.59
N ASP A 78 8.29 -20.72 -8.86
CA ASP A 78 7.62 -19.99 -9.93
C ASP A 78 7.96 -18.49 -9.96
N SER A 79 9.26 -18.17 -9.83
CA SER A 79 9.78 -16.79 -9.73
C SER A 79 9.17 -15.97 -8.59
N THR A 80 8.75 -16.63 -7.52
CA THR A 80 8.14 -16.01 -6.34
C THR A 80 8.89 -16.42 -5.07
N LEU A 81 9.37 -15.45 -4.32
CA LEU A 81 9.83 -15.66 -2.95
C LEU A 81 8.61 -15.56 -2.02
N THR A 82 8.32 -16.64 -1.31
CA THR A 82 7.25 -16.68 -0.30
C THR A 82 7.85 -16.84 1.08
N VAL A 83 7.46 -15.93 1.99
CA VAL A 83 7.87 -16.00 3.41
C VAL A 83 6.65 -15.78 4.29
N SER A 84 6.42 -16.69 5.21
CA SER A 84 5.28 -16.60 6.14
C SER A 84 5.53 -17.42 7.41
N ILE A 85 4.65 -17.28 8.39
CA ILE A 85 4.58 -18.14 9.56
C ILE A 85 3.31 -18.97 9.48
N ASP A 86 3.45 -20.28 9.67
CA ASP A 86 2.29 -21.15 9.86
C ASP A 86 1.77 -21.02 11.32
N GLU A 87 0.98 -19.98 11.56
CA GLU A 87 0.45 -19.66 12.89
C GLU A 87 -0.37 -20.80 13.50
N ARG A 88 -0.94 -21.70 12.68
CA ARG A 88 -1.73 -22.83 13.15
C ARG A 88 -0.86 -23.87 13.84
N LYS A 89 0.40 -24.00 13.42
CA LYS A 89 1.37 -24.93 14.00
C LYS A 89 2.08 -24.37 15.22
N VAL A 90 2.06 -23.04 15.44
CA VAL A 90 2.69 -22.44 16.63
C VAL A 90 1.92 -22.84 17.89
N PRO A 91 2.57 -23.47 18.89
CA PRO A 91 1.93 -23.86 20.13
C PRO A 91 1.31 -22.66 20.87
N GLY A 92 0.15 -22.89 21.48
CA GLY A 92 -0.54 -21.83 22.23
C GLY A 92 0.27 -21.23 23.36
N GLU A 93 1.16 -22.02 23.97
CA GLU A 93 2.08 -21.61 25.04
C GLU A 93 3.10 -20.59 24.50
N VAL A 94 3.70 -20.85 23.33
CA VAL A 94 4.63 -19.92 22.67
C VAL A 94 3.92 -18.60 22.36
N ARG A 95 2.71 -18.66 21.79
CA ARG A 95 1.94 -17.46 21.50
C ARG A 95 1.59 -16.64 22.75
N LYS A 96 1.35 -17.29 23.88
CA LYS A 96 1.04 -16.62 25.15
C LYS A 96 2.23 -15.83 25.72
N LEU A 97 3.47 -16.25 25.47
CA LEU A 97 4.68 -15.54 25.93
C LEU A 97 4.79 -14.11 25.33
N PHE A 98 4.18 -13.91 24.16
CA PHE A 98 4.21 -12.63 23.43
C PHE A 98 2.86 -11.90 23.48
N LYS A 99 1.89 -12.40 24.25
CA LYS A 99 0.59 -11.78 24.47
C LYS A 99 0.52 -11.28 25.91
N GLY A 100 0.59 -9.97 26.10
CA GLY A 100 0.42 -9.35 27.40
C GLY A 100 0.78 -7.87 27.33
N LYS A 101 0.27 -7.08 28.26
CA LYS A 101 0.47 -5.62 28.27
C LYS A 101 1.96 -5.25 28.45
N ASP A 102 2.74 -6.12 29.06
CA ASP A 102 4.17 -5.96 29.33
C ASP A 102 5.05 -6.97 28.55
N SER A 103 4.46 -7.73 27.60
CA SER A 103 5.22 -8.67 26.78
C SER A 103 5.89 -7.92 25.63
N ARG A 104 7.13 -8.32 25.32
CA ARG A 104 7.82 -7.84 24.12
C ARG A 104 7.20 -8.44 22.86
N SER A 105 7.27 -7.71 21.75
CA SER A 105 6.93 -8.26 20.44
C SER A 105 8.03 -9.21 19.94
N PRO A 106 7.68 -10.34 19.33
CA PRO A 106 8.67 -11.21 18.68
C PRO A 106 9.31 -10.48 17.49
N GLU A 107 10.55 -10.81 17.18
CA GLU A 107 11.24 -10.24 16.01
C GLU A 107 11.04 -11.13 14.78
N PHE A 108 10.54 -10.52 13.70
CA PHE A 108 10.40 -11.13 12.38
C PHE A 108 10.90 -10.16 11.34
N ARG A 109 12.13 -10.29 10.91
CA ARG A 109 12.74 -9.41 9.92
C ARG A 109 13.29 -10.21 8.76
N ILE A 110 13.12 -9.69 7.57
CA ILE A 110 13.73 -10.19 6.35
C ILE A 110 14.30 -9.05 5.53
N GLU A 111 15.54 -9.21 5.10
CA GLU A 111 16.24 -8.39 4.12
C GLU A 111 16.40 -9.20 2.85
N VAL A 112 15.87 -8.71 1.74
CA VAL A 112 15.94 -9.34 0.43
C VAL A 112 16.85 -8.52 -0.47
N THR A 113 17.83 -9.18 -1.08
CA THR A 113 18.67 -8.59 -2.13
C THR A 113 18.37 -9.27 -3.44
N MET A 114 18.16 -8.48 -4.51
CA MET A 114 17.83 -8.99 -5.83
C MET A 114 18.48 -8.15 -6.93
N PRO A 115 18.93 -8.77 -8.05
CA PRO A 115 19.55 -8.06 -9.18
C PRO A 115 18.53 -7.60 -10.22
N GLU A 116 17.30 -8.02 -10.12
CA GLU A 116 16.25 -7.75 -11.10
C GLU A 116 15.17 -6.82 -10.55
N THR A 117 14.34 -6.31 -11.44
CA THR A 117 13.19 -5.48 -11.11
C THR A 117 12.12 -6.25 -10.36
N LEU A 118 11.67 -5.69 -9.24
CA LEU A 118 10.50 -6.20 -8.52
C LEU A 118 9.24 -5.96 -9.37
N ARG A 119 8.50 -7.01 -9.69
CA ARG A 119 7.26 -6.96 -10.49
C ARG A 119 6.00 -7.08 -9.65
N GLU A 120 6.08 -7.79 -8.55
CA GLU A 120 4.95 -7.98 -7.66
C GLU A 120 5.42 -8.02 -6.20
N LEU A 121 4.72 -7.29 -5.35
CA LEU A 121 4.83 -7.34 -3.90
C LEU A 121 3.45 -7.59 -3.31
N ALA A 122 3.30 -8.67 -2.56
CA ALA A 122 2.09 -8.96 -1.80
C ALA A 122 2.42 -9.04 -0.32
N LEU A 123 1.76 -8.23 0.48
CA LEU A 123 1.88 -8.19 1.94
C LEU A 123 0.54 -8.56 2.56
N ASP A 124 0.56 -9.50 3.49
CA ASP A 124 -0.63 -10.00 4.18
C ASP A 124 -0.44 -10.08 5.69
N GLY A 125 -1.52 -10.08 6.45
CA GLY A 125 -1.49 -10.14 7.90
C GLY A 125 -1.04 -8.82 8.52
N HIS A 126 0.06 -8.82 9.23
CA HIS A 126 0.71 -7.66 9.83
C HIS A 126 2.08 -7.35 9.18
N ALA A 127 2.30 -7.82 7.96
CA ALA A 127 3.55 -7.61 7.25
C ALA A 127 3.79 -6.13 6.98
N VAL A 128 5.05 -5.71 7.10
CA VAL A 128 5.45 -4.31 6.90
C VAL A 128 6.58 -4.22 5.88
N LEU A 129 6.43 -3.38 4.86
CA LEU A 129 7.55 -2.96 4.03
C LEU A 129 8.16 -1.70 4.63
N ASN A 130 9.42 -1.79 5.06
CA ASN A 130 10.13 -0.65 5.65
C ASN A 130 10.88 0.17 4.61
N SER A 131 11.61 -0.50 3.70
CA SER A 131 12.42 0.19 2.69
C SER A 131 12.52 -0.58 1.38
N VAL A 132 12.69 0.20 0.31
CA VAL A 132 13.09 -0.29 -1.01
C VAL A 132 14.24 0.61 -1.46
N GLU A 133 15.45 0.04 -1.57
CA GLU A 133 16.66 0.79 -1.87
C GLU A 133 17.28 0.33 -3.19
N ASP A 134 17.68 1.29 -4.00
CA ASP A 134 18.47 1.12 -5.22
C ASP A 134 17.90 0.17 -6.28
N LEU A 135 16.60 -0.15 -6.22
CA LEU A 135 15.99 -0.98 -7.26
C LEU A 135 16.00 -0.25 -8.60
N VAL A 136 16.59 -0.90 -9.59
CA VAL A 136 16.56 -0.42 -10.97
C VAL A 136 15.21 -0.79 -11.60
N TYR A 137 14.58 0.18 -12.25
CA TYR A 137 13.34 -0.05 -13.00
C TYR A 137 13.65 -0.09 -14.49
N ASP A 138 13.20 -1.13 -15.15
CA ASP A 138 13.44 -1.43 -16.56
C ASP A 138 12.30 -1.01 -17.50
N GLY A 139 11.43 -0.09 -17.05
CA GLY A 139 10.23 0.30 -17.80
C GLY A 139 9.07 -0.69 -17.68
N SER A 140 9.10 -1.61 -16.73
CA SER A 140 8.10 -2.65 -16.55
C SER A 140 6.92 -2.21 -15.68
N SER A 141 6.00 -3.13 -15.41
CA SER A 141 4.88 -2.91 -14.50
C SER A 141 5.19 -3.43 -13.10
N LEU A 142 4.75 -2.69 -12.08
CA LEU A 142 4.78 -3.09 -10.68
C LEU A 142 3.36 -3.27 -10.14
N SER A 143 3.09 -4.39 -9.50
CA SER A 143 1.86 -4.65 -8.74
C SER A 143 2.16 -4.75 -7.25
N VAL A 144 1.51 -3.92 -6.44
CA VAL A 144 1.63 -3.94 -4.98
C VAL A 144 0.26 -4.23 -4.38
N ARG A 145 0.17 -5.29 -3.56
CA ARG A 145 -1.06 -5.69 -2.87
C ARG A 145 -0.84 -5.73 -1.37
N LEU A 146 -1.73 -5.10 -0.65
CA LEU A 146 -1.77 -5.14 0.81
C LEU A 146 -3.12 -5.64 1.26
N SER A 147 -3.13 -6.59 2.18
CA SER A 147 -4.37 -7.08 2.81
C SER A 147 -4.24 -7.18 4.32
N ASP A 148 -5.36 -7.34 4.99
CA ASP A 148 -5.49 -7.38 6.46
C ASP A 148 -4.98 -6.09 7.14
N ASN A 149 -3.91 -6.16 7.92
CA ASN A 149 -3.28 -5.02 8.59
C ASN A 149 -1.87 -4.74 8.03
N ALA A 150 -1.60 -5.20 6.80
CA ALA A 150 -0.31 -4.98 6.16
C ALA A 150 -0.03 -3.48 5.95
N ARG A 151 1.24 -3.10 6.02
CA ARG A 151 1.64 -1.70 6.01
C ARG A 151 2.82 -1.41 5.09
N ILE A 152 2.80 -0.22 4.50
CA ILE A 152 3.97 0.40 3.84
C ILE A 152 4.18 1.78 4.47
N ALA A 153 5.37 2.02 5.02
CA ALA A 153 5.70 3.26 5.69
C ALA A 153 6.73 4.06 4.89
N SER A 154 6.28 4.93 3.98
CA SER A 154 7.14 5.90 3.26
C SER A 154 8.17 5.27 2.31
N VAL A 155 7.68 4.61 1.27
CA VAL A 155 8.50 4.01 0.20
C VAL A 155 8.21 4.70 -1.13
N ALA A 156 9.23 4.81 -1.99
CA ALA A 156 9.10 5.33 -3.35
C ALA A 156 9.15 4.19 -4.38
N PHE A 157 8.22 4.22 -5.35
CA PHE A 157 8.20 3.32 -6.48
C PHE A 157 8.24 4.08 -7.81
N SER A 158 8.95 3.53 -8.79
CA SER A 158 8.96 4.02 -10.16
C SER A 158 8.79 2.85 -11.13
N ALA A 159 7.92 2.99 -12.13
CA ALA A 159 7.70 2.02 -13.21
C ALA A 159 6.82 2.66 -14.30
N ASP A 160 6.71 2.08 -15.49
CA ASP A 160 5.79 2.61 -16.51
C ASP A 160 4.34 2.48 -16.04
N ARG A 161 4.01 1.35 -15.42
CA ARG A 161 2.66 1.10 -14.88
C ARG A 161 2.74 0.60 -13.46
N ILE A 162 1.98 1.24 -12.58
CA ILE A 162 1.87 0.83 -11.19
C ILE A 162 0.42 0.54 -10.85
N ARG A 163 0.19 -0.65 -10.29
CA ARG A 163 -1.09 -1.05 -9.72
C ARG A 163 -0.93 -1.23 -8.22
N LEU A 164 -1.76 -0.52 -7.46
CA LEU A 164 -1.85 -0.64 -6.00
C LEU A 164 -3.22 -1.22 -5.64
N SER A 165 -3.25 -2.22 -4.78
CA SER A 165 -4.50 -2.78 -4.26
C SER A 165 -4.40 -2.88 -2.75
N LEU A 166 -5.32 -2.23 -2.04
CA LEU A 166 -5.41 -2.23 -0.60
C LEU A 166 -6.77 -2.73 -0.16
N ASP A 167 -6.81 -3.71 0.75
CA ASP A 167 -8.06 -4.27 1.28
C ASP A 167 -8.04 -4.37 2.80
N ARG A 168 -9.23 -4.51 3.39
CA ARG A 168 -9.49 -4.63 4.83
C ARG A 168 -9.00 -3.41 5.62
N LYS A 169 -7.90 -3.52 6.37
CA LYS A 169 -7.31 -2.44 7.18
C LYS A 169 -5.88 -2.10 6.76
N ALA A 170 -5.53 -2.43 5.52
CA ALA A 170 -4.21 -2.12 4.98
C ALA A 170 -3.95 -0.62 5.00
N ASP A 171 -2.71 -0.25 5.28
CA ASP A 171 -2.28 1.15 5.44
C ASP A 171 -1.02 1.40 4.62
N ALA A 172 -1.00 2.42 3.77
CA ALA A 172 0.17 2.72 2.99
C ALA A 172 0.41 4.23 2.84
N THR A 173 1.67 4.61 3.03
CA THR A 173 2.20 5.93 2.66
C THR A 173 3.31 5.72 1.66
N LEU A 174 3.18 6.27 0.45
CA LEU A 174 4.17 6.03 -0.60
C LEU A 174 4.22 7.14 -1.65
N SER A 175 5.33 7.16 -2.40
CA SER A 175 5.52 8.02 -3.56
C SER A 175 5.59 7.18 -4.84
N VAL A 176 4.99 7.68 -5.92
CA VAL A 176 4.90 6.96 -7.19
C VAL A 176 5.27 7.85 -8.35
N ALA A 177 6.17 7.36 -9.22
CA ALA A 177 6.46 7.97 -10.51
C ALA A 177 6.20 6.95 -11.64
N CYS A 178 5.24 7.24 -12.53
CA CYS A 178 4.85 6.30 -13.59
C CYS A 178 4.09 7.00 -14.73
N ASP A 179 3.90 6.30 -15.85
CA ASP A 179 3.00 6.76 -16.90
C ASP A 179 1.54 6.53 -16.51
N SER A 180 1.25 5.37 -15.92
CA SER A 180 -0.10 4.99 -15.54
C SER A 180 -0.16 4.46 -14.10
N LEU A 181 -0.95 5.13 -13.27
CA LEU A 181 -1.26 4.71 -11.91
C LEU A 181 -2.69 4.16 -11.84
N PHE A 182 -2.83 2.95 -11.29
CA PHE A 182 -4.12 2.35 -11.01
C PHE A 182 -4.19 1.93 -9.54
N VAL A 183 -5.19 2.43 -8.82
CA VAL A 183 -5.38 2.18 -7.39
C VAL A 183 -6.75 1.58 -7.15
N GLU A 184 -6.81 0.49 -6.41
CA GLU A 184 -8.03 -0.13 -5.89
C GLU A 184 -7.97 -0.15 -4.36
N GLN A 185 -8.94 0.45 -3.70
CA GLN A 185 -9.10 0.41 -2.26
C GLN A 185 -10.45 -0.17 -1.86
N ALA A 186 -10.43 -1.07 -0.88
CA ALA A 186 -11.63 -1.67 -0.29
C ALA A 186 -11.52 -1.75 1.23
N GLY A 187 -12.58 -2.20 1.87
CA GLY A 187 -12.64 -2.36 3.32
C GLY A 187 -12.55 -1.03 4.06
N ALA A 188 -11.67 -0.94 5.03
CA ALA A 188 -11.34 0.25 5.81
C ALA A 188 -9.85 0.61 5.66
N SER A 189 -9.33 0.46 4.45
CA SER A 189 -7.93 0.74 4.12
C SER A 189 -7.64 2.23 4.04
N ASN A 190 -6.37 2.60 4.29
CA ASN A 190 -5.89 3.97 4.19
C ASN A 190 -4.74 4.05 3.19
N LEU A 191 -4.78 5.05 2.32
CA LEU A 191 -3.70 5.34 1.38
C LEU A 191 -3.38 6.84 1.38
N ASP A 192 -2.13 7.19 1.69
CA ASP A 192 -1.54 8.50 1.39
C ASP A 192 -0.54 8.31 0.25
N VAL A 193 -0.88 8.79 -0.94
CA VAL A 193 -0.05 8.65 -2.12
C VAL A 193 0.34 10.01 -2.69
N THR A 194 1.65 10.21 -2.83
CA THR A 194 2.19 11.30 -3.63
C THR A 194 2.58 10.74 -5.00
N HIS A 195 2.05 11.29 -6.10
CA HIS A 195 2.34 10.73 -7.41
C HIS A 195 2.65 11.76 -8.49
N ARG A 196 3.41 11.30 -9.49
CA ARG A 196 3.55 11.96 -10.79
C ARG A 196 3.25 10.93 -11.88
N SER A 197 2.23 11.21 -12.72
CA SER A 197 1.82 10.27 -13.76
C SER A 197 1.22 10.99 -14.96
N ALA A 198 1.19 10.34 -16.12
CA ALA A 198 0.42 10.85 -17.26
C ALA A 198 -1.09 10.64 -17.06
N ALA A 199 -1.46 9.50 -16.47
CA ALA A 199 -2.84 9.21 -16.11
C ALA A 199 -2.94 8.46 -14.78
N SER A 200 -3.93 8.79 -13.97
CA SER A 200 -4.24 8.10 -12.72
C SER A 200 -5.70 7.72 -12.63
N THR A 201 -5.94 6.52 -12.12
CA THR A 201 -7.28 5.99 -11.88
C THR A 201 -7.36 5.42 -10.47
N PHE A 202 -8.35 5.88 -9.71
CA PHE A 202 -8.61 5.47 -8.34
C PHE A 202 -10.01 4.86 -8.24
N ALA A 203 -10.12 3.65 -7.74
CA ALA A 203 -11.38 3.01 -7.36
C ALA A 203 -11.39 2.82 -5.84
N VAL A 204 -12.29 3.50 -5.15
CA VAL A 204 -12.31 3.57 -3.69
C VAL A 204 -13.66 3.11 -3.17
N GLY A 205 -13.65 2.01 -2.42
CA GLY A 205 -14.86 1.38 -1.89
C GLY A 205 -14.85 1.17 -0.38
N GLY A 206 -15.97 0.69 0.15
CA GLY A 206 -16.10 0.42 1.59
C GLY A 206 -16.06 1.68 2.45
N SER A 207 -15.25 1.67 3.49
CA SER A 207 -14.98 2.83 4.37
C SER A 207 -13.55 3.32 4.21
N ALA A 208 -12.95 3.13 3.04
CA ALA A 208 -11.58 3.47 2.75
C ALA A 208 -11.34 4.99 2.75
N THR A 209 -10.14 5.38 3.15
CA THR A 209 -9.68 6.76 3.12
C THR A 209 -8.54 6.91 2.12
N LEU A 210 -8.68 7.85 1.19
CA LEU A 210 -7.68 8.16 0.17
C LEU A 210 -7.21 9.60 0.31
N LEU A 211 -5.91 9.78 0.44
CA LEU A 211 -5.26 11.08 0.33
C LEU A 211 -4.31 11.05 -0.88
N VAL A 212 -4.56 11.90 -1.84
CA VAL A 212 -3.75 12.03 -3.06
C VAL A 212 -3.09 13.39 -3.09
N LYS A 213 -1.80 13.40 -3.41
CA LYS A 213 -1.01 14.59 -3.72
C LYS A 213 -0.25 14.34 -5.02
N GLY A 214 -0.18 15.32 -5.90
CA GLY A 214 0.71 15.19 -7.07
C GLY A 214 0.16 15.77 -8.37
N GLU A 215 0.74 15.29 -9.45
CA GLU A 215 0.51 15.82 -10.79
C GLU A 215 0.13 14.69 -11.75
N THR A 216 -0.93 14.90 -12.53
CA THR A 216 -1.36 13.95 -13.56
C THR A 216 -2.05 14.69 -14.72
N GLY A 217 -1.92 14.18 -15.95
CA GLY A 217 -2.64 14.73 -17.09
C GLY A 217 -4.15 14.46 -17.05
N LEU A 218 -4.52 13.29 -16.57
CA LEU A 218 -5.92 12.85 -16.41
C LEU A 218 -6.09 12.12 -15.07
N LEU A 219 -6.99 12.61 -14.23
CA LEU A 219 -7.43 11.96 -13.02
C LEU A 219 -8.82 11.35 -13.20
N LYS A 220 -9.00 10.09 -12.85
CA LYS A 220 -10.30 9.41 -12.72
C LYS A 220 -10.46 8.89 -11.31
N LEU A 221 -11.61 9.15 -10.69
CA LEU A 221 -11.97 8.62 -9.37
C LEU A 221 -13.38 8.03 -9.40
N ASP A 222 -13.49 6.76 -9.08
CA ASP A 222 -14.74 6.06 -8.77
C ASP A 222 -14.80 5.82 -7.26
N ALA A 223 -15.72 6.49 -6.56
CA ALA A 223 -15.86 6.42 -5.10
C ALA A 223 -17.24 5.86 -4.73
N LYS A 224 -17.25 4.80 -3.90
CA LYS A 224 -18.47 4.08 -3.47
C LYS A 224 -18.43 3.75 -1.98
N GLY A 225 -19.61 3.49 -1.41
CA GLY A 225 -19.76 3.12 0.00
C GLY A 225 -19.67 4.33 0.92
N PHE A 226 -18.91 4.23 2.00
CA PHE A 226 -18.66 5.32 2.96
C PHE A 226 -17.25 5.89 2.80
N SER A 227 -16.70 5.83 1.59
CA SER A 227 -15.34 6.24 1.32
C SER A 227 -15.13 7.75 1.41
N LYS A 228 -13.90 8.14 1.76
CA LYS A 228 -13.49 9.54 1.83
C LYS A 228 -12.23 9.74 1.00
N SER A 229 -12.26 10.72 0.09
CA SER A 229 -11.12 11.03 -0.76
C SER A 229 -10.77 12.52 -0.67
N ILE A 230 -9.50 12.83 -0.48
CA ILE A 230 -8.95 14.19 -0.50
C ILE A 230 -7.90 14.25 -1.59
N LEU A 231 -8.08 15.15 -2.54
CA LEU A 231 -7.25 15.27 -3.73
C LEU A 231 -6.60 16.65 -3.77
N ASN A 232 -5.27 16.67 -3.85
CA ASN A 232 -4.47 17.88 -3.90
C ASN A 232 -3.48 17.80 -5.07
N GLY A 233 -3.13 18.93 -5.67
CA GLY A 233 -2.14 19.01 -6.74
C GLY A 233 -2.74 19.44 -8.06
N GLN A 234 -2.34 18.84 -9.18
CA GLN A 234 -2.72 19.29 -10.52
C GLN A 234 -3.23 18.14 -11.38
N ALA A 235 -4.39 18.33 -12.00
CA ALA A 235 -4.95 17.43 -12.99
C ALA A 235 -5.79 18.24 -13.99
N PRO A 236 -5.26 18.66 -15.15
CA PRO A 236 -5.99 19.48 -16.13
C PRO A 236 -7.39 18.94 -16.46
N VAL A 237 -7.55 17.61 -16.42
CA VAL A 237 -8.85 16.96 -16.58
C VAL A 237 -9.12 16.03 -15.41
N ALA A 238 -10.21 16.25 -14.69
CA ALA A 238 -10.68 15.41 -13.59
C ALA A 238 -12.05 14.80 -13.93
N ARG A 239 -12.20 13.50 -13.69
CA ARG A 239 -13.46 12.76 -13.87
C ARG A 239 -13.82 12.06 -12.57
N PHE A 240 -15.00 12.37 -12.06
CA PHE A 240 -15.51 11.81 -10.82
C PHE A 240 -16.78 10.99 -11.07
N GLN A 241 -16.81 9.77 -10.56
CA GLN A 241 -18.01 8.96 -10.45
C GLN A 241 -18.19 8.65 -8.97
N ILE A 242 -19.20 9.24 -8.34
CA ILE A 242 -19.38 9.19 -6.89
C ILE A 242 -20.75 8.57 -6.56
N GLY A 243 -20.69 7.45 -5.89
CA GLY A 243 -21.87 6.70 -5.44
C GLY A 243 -22.23 6.99 -3.98
N THR A 244 -23.18 6.24 -3.49
CA THR A 244 -23.81 6.39 -2.16
C THR A 244 -22.82 6.63 -1.03
N SER A 245 -23.10 7.67 -0.25
CA SER A 245 -22.40 8.05 1.01
C SER A 245 -20.89 8.37 0.88
N SER A 246 -20.37 8.46 -0.34
CA SER A 246 -18.99 8.79 -0.57
C SER A 246 -18.75 10.30 -0.59
N GLN A 247 -17.65 10.73 -0.04
CA GLN A 247 -17.28 12.14 0.05
C GLN A 247 -15.94 12.39 -0.64
N VAL A 248 -15.93 13.29 -1.62
CA VAL A 248 -14.73 13.66 -2.36
C VAL A 248 -14.47 15.16 -2.20
N ASN A 249 -13.30 15.48 -1.66
CA ASN A 249 -12.82 16.85 -1.54
C ASN A 249 -11.64 17.06 -2.51
N ALA A 250 -11.90 17.79 -3.59
CA ALA A 250 -10.95 18.16 -4.61
C ALA A 250 -10.77 19.70 -4.68
N VAL A 251 -11.02 20.40 -3.57
CA VAL A 251 -10.92 21.87 -3.49
C VAL A 251 -9.50 22.39 -3.75
N SER A 252 -8.50 21.56 -3.44
CA SER A 252 -7.08 21.87 -3.64
C SER A 252 -6.47 21.15 -4.84
N LEU A 253 -7.32 20.58 -5.71
CA LEU A 253 -6.90 20.02 -6.98
C LEU A 253 -7.08 21.09 -8.06
N GLU A 254 -5.98 21.60 -8.58
CA GLU A 254 -6.00 22.53 -9.72
C GLU A 254 -6.42 21.77 -10.98
N ASN A 255 -7.58 22.10 -11.54
CA ASN A 255 -8.08 21.48 -12.75
C ASN A 255 -8.80 22.49 -13.64
N ALA A 256 -8.64 22.31 -14.94
CA ALA A 256 -9.33 23.13 -15.92
C ALA A 256 -10.76 22.61 -16.13
N ARG A 257 -10.90 21.31 -16.31
CA ARG A 257 -12.19 20.68 -16.63
C ARG A 257 -12.53 19.57 -15.66
N THR A 258 -13.72 19.65 -15.07
CA THR A 258 -14.30 18.60 -14.22
C THR A 258 -15.53 17.99 -14.89
N PHE A 259 -15.57 16.66 -14.94
CA PHE A 259 -16.75 15.85 -15.26
C PHE A 259 -17.16 15.09 -14.00
N ALA A 260 -18.37 15.35 -13.51
CA ALA A 260 -18.85 14.79 -12.26
C ALA A 260 -20.20 14.08 -12.46
N GLU A 261 -20.19 12.77 -12.29
CA GLU A 261 -21.38 11.94 -12.11
C GLU A 261 -21.52 11.62 -10.62
N VAL A 262 -22.53 12.19 -9.96
CA VAL A 262 -22.70 12.02 -8.52
C VAL A 262 -24.13 11.57 -8.24
N ALA A 263 -24.29 10.41 -7.59
CA ALA A 263 -25.58 9.85 -7.30
C ALA A 263 -25.60 9.12 -5.96
N GLY A 264 -26.72 9.18 -5.28
CA GLY A 264 -26.98 8.48 -4.02
C GLY A 264 -26.98 9.41 -2.81
N LEU A 265 -27.67 8.95 -1.77
CA LEU A 265 -27.85 9.70 -0.52
C LEU A 265 -26.51 9.99 0.14
N ASN A 266 -26.31 11.23 0.58
CA ASN A 266 -25.12 11.72 1.28
C ASN A 266 -23.82 11.63 0.44
N SER A 267 -23.93 11.53 -0.88
CA SER A 267 -22.76 11.64 -1.75
C SER A 267 -22.42 13.10 -2.03
N SER A 268 -21.14 13.44 -1.98
CA SER A 268 -20.71 14.82 -2.19
C SER A 268 -19.37 14.93 -2.92
N LEU A 269 -19.28 15.98 -3.74
CA LEU A 269 -18.05 16.43 -4.37
C LEU A 269 -17.84 17.91 -4.06
N THR A 270 -16.62 18.28 -3.66
CA THR A 270 -16.18 19.68 -3.71
C THR A 270 -15.07 19.80 -4.76
N THR A 271 -15.21 20.68 -5.74
CA THR A 271 -14.26 20.84 -6.86
C THR A 271 -13.96 22.31 -7.15
N ALA A 272 -12.81 22.59 -7.77
CA ALA A 272 -12.34 23.93 -8.10
C ALA A 272 -11.97 24.08 -9.59
N ALA A 273 -12.84 23.59 -10.49
CA ALA A 273 -12.64 23.72 -11.93
C ALA A 273 -12.55 25.20 -12.34
N THR A 274 -11.63 25.53 -13.28
CA THR A 274 -11.45 26.91 -13.75
C THR A 274 -12.23 27.20 -15.03
N ASP A 275 -12.34 26.24 -15.95
CA ASP A 275 -12.88 26.46 -17.28
C ASP A 275 -14.28 25.86 -17.43
N GLU A 276 -14.44 24.57 -17.13
CA GLU A 276 -15.71 23.87 -17.35
C GLU A 276 -16.02 22.88 -16.20
N LEU A 277 -17.27 22.91 -15.75
CA LEU A 277 -17.84 21.94 -14.84
C LEU A 277 -19.06 21.29 -15.49
N THR A 278 -18.90 20.04 -15.95
CA THR A 278 -20.02 19.25 -16.48
C THR A 278 -20.52 18.31 -15.37
N VAL A 279 -21.83 18.33 -15.09
CA VAL A 279 -22.43 17.56 -13.99
C VAL A 279 -23.62 16.72 -14.45
N ASP A 280 -23.70 15.50 -13.90
CA ASP A 280 -24.84 14.57 -13.91
C ASP A 280 -25.15 14.21 -12.46
N LEU A 281 -26.26 14.76 -11.91
CA LEU A 281 -26.56 14.68 -10.49
C LEU A 281 -27.85 13.92 -10.22
N GLY A 282 -27.71 12.76 -9.61
CA GLY A 282 -28.82 11.94 -9.14
C GLY A 282 -29.30 12.27 -7.72
N THR A 283 -30.38 11.65 -7.31
CA THR A 283 -31.05 11.91 -6.02
C THR A 283 -30.09 11.82 -4.82
N GLY A 284 -30.11 12.86 -3.99
CA GLY A 284 -29.35 12.95 -2.74
C GLY A 284 -27.90 13.39 -2.90
N ALA A 285 -27.48 13.69 -4.13
CA ALA A 285 -26.15 14.18 -4.43
C ALA A 285 -25.99 15.67 -4.15
N THR A 286 -24.80 16.07 -3.73
CA THR A 286 -24.43 17.49 -3.58
C THR A 286 -23.07 17.74 -4.20
N VAL A 287 -23.00 18.73 -5.11
CA VAL A 287 -21.74 19.21 -5.65
C VAL A 287 -21.53 20.66 -5.22
N TYR A 288 -20.40 20.90 -4.59
CA TYR A 288 -19.89 22.24 -4.28
C TYR A 288 -18.81 22.60 -5.29
N PHE A 289 -18.87 23.80 -5.83
CA PHE A 289 -17.87 24.27 -6.78
C PHE A 289 -17.31 25.65 -6.42
N LEU A 290 -16.03 25.82 -6.67
CA LEU A 290 -15.32 27.09 -6.56
C LEU A 290 -15.04 27.62 -7.96
N ASN A 291 -14.52 28.85 -7.99
CA ASN A 291 -14.24 29.63 -9.18
C ASN A 291 -15.56 29.96 -9.95
N ASP A 292 -15.43 30.36 -11.18
CA ASP A 292 -16.54 30.72 -12.06
C ASP A 292 -16.45 29.92 -13.39
N PRO A 293 -16.53 28.60 -13.36
CA PRO A 293 -16.45 27.78 -14.55
C PRO A 293 -17.72 27.88 -15.39
N THR A 294 -17.62 27.59 -16.67
CA THR A 294 -18.81 27.34 -17.50
C THR A 294 -19.50 26.08 -17.03
N ILE A 295 -20.70 26.19 -16.48
CA ILE A 295 -21.45 25.06 -15.94
C ILE A 295 -22.30 24.42 -17.02
N ARG A 296 -22.14 23.10 -17.22
CA ARG A 296 -22.97 22.29 -18.10
C ARG A 296 -23.68 21.20 -17.28
N VAL A 297 -24.99 21.34 -17.17
CA VAL A 297 -25.83 20.37 -16.46
C VAL A 297 -26.41 19.38 -17.48
N LEU A 298 -26.02 18.13 -17.40
CA LEU A 298 -26.58 17.04 -18.21
C LEU A 298 -27.87 16.49 -17.60
N TYR A 299 -27.86 16.34 -16.27
CA TYR A 299 -28.99 15.86 -15.50
C TYR A 299 -28.96 16.44 -14.09
N LEU A 300 -30.13 16.73 -13.52
CA LEU A 300 -30.27 17.22 -12.14
C LEU A 300 -31.64 16.77 -11.60
N LYS A 301 -31.64 15.82 -10.65
CA LYS A 301 -32.87 15.33 -10.02
C LYS A 301 -32.68 15.17 -8.52
N ASN A 302 -33.43 15.93 -7.74
CA ASN A 302 -33.38 15.91 -6.28
C ASN A 302 -31.95 15.96 -5.73
N ALA A 303 -31.11 16.82 -6.33
CA ALA A 303 -29.72 17.01 -6.02
C ALA A 303 -29.41 18.52 -5.94
N SER A 304 -28.26 18.86 -5.41
CA SER A 304 -27.84 20.26 -5.21
C SER A 304 -26.50 20.56 -5.90
N LEU A 305 -26.45 21.70 -6.60
CA LEU A 305 -25.23 22.28 -7.15
C LEU A 305 -25.06 23.65 -6.53
N ILE A 306 -24.03 23.83 -5.71
CA ILE A 306 -23.90 24.96 -4.78
C ILE A 306 -22.55 25.64 -4.96
N PRO A 307 -22.49 26.98 -5.21
CA PRO A 307 -21.24 27.72 -5.11
C PRO A 307 -20.63 27.57 -3.69
N TYR A 308 -19.33 27.33 -3.63
CA TYR A 308 -18.60 27.15 -2.38
C TYR A 308 -17.83 28.42 -2.01
N ASP A 309 -18.27 29.12 -0.96
CA ASP A 309 -17.55 30.27 -0.42
C ASP A 309 -16.48 29.80 0.55
N ARG A 310 -15.21 30.13 0.25
CA ARG A 310 -14.13 30.03 1.24
C ARG A 310 -14.31 31.18 2.23
N LYS A 311 -14.95 30.93 3.37
CA LYS A 311 -14.93 31.85 4.50
C LYS A 311 -13.58 31.84 5.19
#